data_0afc38cfa559dfe317aa1dd7a71deb88
#
_entry.id   0afc38cfa559dfe317aa1dd7a71deb88
#
_cell.length_a   1.000
_cell.length_b   1.000
_cell.length_c   1.000
_cell.angle_alpha   90.00
_cell.angle_beta   90.00
_cell.angle_gamma   90.00
#
_symmetry.space_group_name_H-M   'P 1'
#
loop_
_entity.id
_entity.type
_entity.pdbx_description
1 polymer ?
#
loop_
_entity_poly.entity_id
_entity_poly.type
_entity_poly.pdbx_seq_one_letter_code
_entity_poly.pdbx_strand_id
1 'polypeptide(L)'
;QTALSDLSAGKLAIWAAAWSSTIDPDMYQVYHMDSQASSTSNWGYKQIKAGKNTEAYATEYQIITELSALIDQGRATTNQNERKGIYAQALDKIMEFAVEMPTYQRNDMSAYNKNVLDESTMTPASERSPYNGLLSRLWELNYR
;
A
#
# COMPACT_ATOMS: atom_id res chain seq x y z
N GLN A 1 21.19 -3.62 5.08
CA GLN A 1 21.70 -3.29 3.73
C GLN A 1 21.87 -4.55 2.86
N THR A 2 22.36 -5.67 3.39
CA THR A 2 22.60 -6.92 2.64
C THR A 2 21.32 -7.49 2.02
N ALA A 3 20.19 -7.52 2.78
CA ALA A 3 18.93 -8.07 2.28
C ALA A 3 18.36 -7.29 1.08
N LEU A 4 18.45 -5.95 1.07
CA LEU A 4 18.02 -5.12 -0.07
C LEU A 4 18.91 -5.32 -1.29
N SER A 5 20.21 -5.48 -1.09
CA SER A 5 21.16 -5.80 -2.16
C SER A 5 20.88 -7.16 -2.78
N ASP A 6 20.60 -8.17 -1.96
CA ASP A 6 20.27 -9.53 -2.43
C ASP A 6 18.91 -9.59 -3.13
N LEU A 7 17.92 -8.82 -2.64
CA LEU A 7 16.64 -8.66 -3.32
C LEU A 7 16.82 -8.05 -4.71
N SER A 8 17.53 -6.93 -4.79
CA SER A 8 17.80 -6.24 -6.06
C SER A 8 18.62 -7.10 -7.04
N ALA A 9 19.46 -7.98 -6.51
CA ALA A 9 20.23 -8.94 -7.31
C ALA A 9 19.45 -10.21 -7.70
N GLY A 10 18.17 -10.32 -7.30
CA GLY A 10 17.31 -11.46 -7.60
C GLY A 10 17.72 -12.76 -6.88
N LYS A 11 18.41 -12.66 -5.75
CA LYS A 11 18.88 -13.81 -4.97
C LYS A 11 17.87 -14.34 -3.96
N LEU A 12 16.82 -13.58 -3.68
CA LEU A 12 15.79 -13.94 -2.70
C LEU A 12 14.52 -14.39 -3.43
N ALA A 13 14.10 -15.63 -3.19
CA ALA A 13 12.83 -16.15 -3.69
C ALA A 13 11.63 -15.64 -2.88
N ILE A 14 11.82 -15.37 -1.60
CA ILE A 14 10.80 -14.83 -0.69
C ILE A 14 11.45 -13.75 0.17
N TRP A 15 10.73 -12.65 0.37
CA TRP A 15 11.16 -11.56 1.21
C TRP A 15 10.02 -11.02 2.06
N ALA A 16 10.28 -10.80 3.34
CA ALA A 16 9.33 -10.17 4.25
C ALA A 16 9.66 -8.68 4.42
N ALA A 17 8.69 -7.84 4.21
CA ALA A 17 8.81 -6.39 4.32
C ALA A 17 7.57 -5.77 4.96
N ALA A 18 7.63 -4.47 5.24
CA ALA A 18 6.50 -3.69 5.70
C ALA A 18 6.33 -2.44 4.83
N TRP A 19 5.08 -2.08 4.58
CA TRP A 19 4.69 -0.87 3.90
C TRP A 19 4.21 0.18 4.90
N SER A 20 4.51 1.44 4.59
CA SER A 20 3.83 2.58 5.21
C SER A 20 2.88 3.15 4.18
N SER A 21 1.60 3.25 4.53
CA SER A 21 0.59 3.82 3.64
C SER A 21 0.73 5.35 3.56
N THR A 22 0.30 5.90 2.42
CA THR A 22 0.13 7.34 2.21
C THR A 22 -1.33 7.72 2.47
N ILE A 23 -1.61 9.03 2.63
CA ILE A 23 -2.98 9.54 2.82
C ILE A 23 -3.85 9.22 1.60
N ASP A 24 -3.31 9.42 0.40
CA ASP A 24 -3.98 9.02 -0.85
C ASP A 24 -3.68 7.54 -1.15
N PRO A 25 -4.70 6.71 -1.42
CA PRO A 25 -4.52 5.29 -1.72
C PRO A 25 -4.05 5.03 -3.16
N ASP A 26 -3.26 5.92 -3.77
CA ASP A 26 -2.73 5.76 -5.12
C ASP A 26 -1.81 4.53 -5.22
N MET A 27 -2.15 3.61 -6.09
CA MET A 27 -1.42 2.36 -6.29
C MET A 27 -0.35 2.44 -7.39
N TYR A 28 -0.22 3.58 -8.09
CA TYR A 28 0.64 3.70 -9.26
C TYR A 28 2.09 3.37 -8.96
N GLN A 29 2.65 3.98 -7.93
CA GLN A 29 4.08 3.81 -7.62
C GLN A 29 4.46 2.35 -7.36
N VAL A 30 3.58 1.60 -6.71
CA VAL A 30 3.89 0.23 -6.27
C VAL A 30 3.52 -0.80 -7.31
N TYR A 31 2.40 -0.64 -8.03
CA TYR A 31 1.80 -1.70 -8.83
C TYR A 31 1.60 -1.38 -10.32
N HIS A 32 1.77 -0.13 -10.75
CA HIS A 32 1.59 0.20 -12.18
C HIS A 32 2.77 -0.29 -13.00
N MET A 33 2.50 -0.92 -14.15
CA MET A 33 3.53 -1.54 -15.00
C MET A 33 4.56 -0.55 -15.58
N ASP A 34 4.25 0.74 -15.63
CA ASP A 34 5.14 1.80 -16.11
C ASP A 34 5.77 2.63 -14.98
N SER A 35 5.52 2.24 -13.72
CA SER A 35 6.20 2.84 -12.58
C SER A 35 7.71 2.58 -12.64
N GLN A 36 8.49 3.59 -12.27
CA GLN A 36 9.96 3.51 -12.19
C GLN A 36 10.44 3.13 -10.78
N ALA A 37 9.53 2.77 -9.89
CA ALA A 37 9.89 2.35 -8.53
C ALA A 37 10.56 0.98 -8.52
N SER A 38 11.45 0.76 -7.56
CA SER A 38 12.16 -0.52 -7.39
C SER A 38 11.22 -1.70 -7.14
N SER A 39 10.04 -1.45 -6.56
CA SER A 39 9.00 -2.47 -6.33
C SER A 39 8.60 -3.19 -7.63
N THR A 40 8.39 -2.46 -8.73
CA THR A 40 7.99 -3.07 -10.01
C THR A 40 9.07 -3.98 -10.60
N SER A 41 10.34 -3.69 -10.36
CA SER A 41 11.44 -4.60 -10.70
C SER A 41 11.42 -5.86 -9.84
N ASN A 42 11.09 -5.72 -8.55
CA ASN A 42 11.00 -6.85 -7.61
C ASN A 42 9.79 -7.76 -7.92
N TRP A 43 8.70 -7.20 -8.47
CA TRP A 43 7.55 -7.98 -8.96
C TRP A 43 7.81 -8.71 -10.29
N GLY A 44 8.99 -8.56 -10.91
CA GLY A 44 9.33 -9.21 -12.17
C GLY A 44 8.74 -8.55 -13.41
N TYR A 45 8.22 -7.33 -13.34
CA TYR A 45 7.55 -6.65 -14.46
C TYR A 45 8.42 -6.53 -15.71
N LYS A 46 9.72 -6.36 -15.57
CA LYS A 46 10.65 -6.31 -16.70
C LYS A 46 10.65 -7.62 -17.49
N GLN A 47 10.68 -8.75 -16.82
CA GLN A 47 10.68 -10.09 -17.41
C GLN A 47 9.32 -10.38 -18.03
N ILE A 48 8.22 -10.06 -17.35
CA ILE A 48 6.86 -10.23 -17.84
C ILE A 48 6.65 -9.41 -19.12
N LYS A 49 7.05 -8.14 -19.16
CA LYS A 49 6.94 -7.26 -20.33
C LYS A 49 7.79 -7.78 -21.50
N ALA A 50 9.00 -8.27 -21.24
CA ALA A 50 9.86 -8.86 -22.27
C ALA A 50 9.32 -10.18 -22.84
N GLY A 51 8.69 -11.01 -21.99
CA GLY A 51 8.15 -12.31 -22.34
C GLY A 51 6.64 -12.34 -22.66
N LYS A 52 6.00 -11.19 -22.84
CA LYS A 52 4.54 -11.04 -22.98
C LYS A 52 3.86 -11.92 -24.05
N ASN A 53 4.59 -12.34 -25.06
CA ASN A 53 4.11 -13.19 -26.14
C ASN A 53 4.45 -14.67 -25.95
N THR A 54 5.00 -15.05 -24.79
CA THR A 54 5.33 -16.43 -24.46
C THR A 54 4.26 -17.02 -23.57
N GLU A 55 4.06 -18.32 -23.63
CA GLU A 55 3.15 -19.04 -22.75
C GLU A 55 3.47 -18.83 -21.26
N ALA A 56 4.76 -18.66 -20.95
CA ALA A 56 5.23 -18.47 -19.57
C ALA A 56 4.80 -17.15 -18.90
N TYR A 57 4.49 -16.09 -19.68
CA TYR A 57 4.21 -14.75 -19.14
C TYR A 57 2.95 -14.08 -19.71
N ALA A 58 2.24 -14.74 -20.61
CA ALA A 58 1.06 -14.13 -21.26
C ALA A 58 -0.04 -13.78 -20.24
N THR A 59 -0.28 -14.66 -19.28
CA THR A 59 -1.30 -14.47 -18.23
C THR A 59 -0.89 -13.32 -17.28
N GLU A 60 0.34 -13.33 -16.79
CA GLU A 60 0.86 -12.29 -15.90
C GLU A 60 0.88 -10.94 -16.63
N TYR A 61 1.22 -10.91 -17.91
CA TYR A 61 1.19 -9.69 -18.70
C TYR A 61 -0.24 -9.14 -18.85
N GLN A 62 -1.23 -9.99 -19.04
CA GLN A 62 -2.63 -9.58 -19.07
C GLN A 62 -3.04 -8.99 -17.70
N ILE A 63 -2.74 -9.67 -16.61
CA ILE A 63 -3.09 -9.21 -15.25
C ILE A 63 -2.50 -7.82 -14.96
N ILE A 64 -1.20 -7.61 -15.21
CA ILE A 64 -0.58 -6.30 -14.94
C ILE A 64 -1.08 -5.21 -15.90
N THR A 65 -1.52 -5.56 -17.09
CA THR A 65 -2.13 -4.61 -18.04
C THR A 65 -3.50 -4.17 -17.55
N GLU A 66 -4.35 -5.10 -17.13
CA GLU A 66 -5.68 -4.81 -16.57
C GLU A 66 -5.56 -4.03 -15.26
N LEU A 67 -4.65 -4.43 -14.37
CA LEU A 67 -4.34 -3.73 -13.12
C LEU A 67 -3.91 -2.28 -13.39
N SER A 68 -3.00 -2.07 -14.32
CA SER A 68 -2.52 -0.72 -14.67
C SER A 68 -3.64 0.16 -15.22
N ALA A 69 -4.53 -0.39 -16.07
CA ALA A 69 -5.68 0.33 -16.57
C ALA A 69 -6.67 0.74 -15.45
N LEU A 70 -6.90 -0.13 -14.46
CA LEU A 70 -7.72 0.20 -13.27
C LEU A 70 -7.05 1.28 -12.41
N ILE A 71 -5.74 1.24 -12.23
CA ILE A 71 -5.00 2.27 -11.50
C ILE A 71 -5.17 3.62 -12.20
N ASP A 72 -5.00 3.69 -13.51
CA ASP A 72 -5.18 4.93 -14.28
C ASP A 72 -6.60 5.47 -14.20
N GLN A 73 -7.61 4.61 -14.28
CA GLN A 73 -9.02 5.00 -14.08
C GLN A 73 -9.24 5.57 -12.67
N GLY A 74 -8.72 4.91 -11.64
CA GLY A 74 -8.85 5.37 -10.24
C GLY A 74 -8.16 6.70 -9.99
N ARG A 75 -7.08 7.01 -10.71
CA ARG A 75 -6.39 8.30 -10.66
C ARG A 75 -7.12 9.40 -11.43
N ALA A 76 -7.86 9.04 -12.46
CA ALA A 76 -8.57 10.00 -13.32
C ALA A 76 -9.89 10.50 -12.68
N THR A 77 -10.50 9.77 -11.75
CA THR A 77 -11.77 10.19 -11.13
C THR A 77 -11.55 10.90 -9.79
N THR A 78 -12.33 11.98 -9.58
CA THR A 78 -12.41 12.68 -8.29
C THR A 78 -13.59 12.20 -7.43
N ASN A 79 -14.48 11.37 -7.98
CA ASN A 79 -15.58 10.77 -7.25
C ASN A 79 -15.07 9.63 -6.34
N GLN A 80 -15.09 9.85 -5.03
CA GLN A 80 -14.56 8.89 -4.06
C GLN A 80 -15.26 7.54 -4.09
N ASN A 81 -16.57 7.49 -4.31
CA ASN A 81 -17.30 6.23 -4.35
C ASN A 81 -16.95 5.42 -5.60
N GLU A 82 -16.85 6.07 -6.74
CA GLU A 82 -16.41 5.47 -7.99
C GLU A 82 -14.96 4.96 -7.85
N ARG A 83 -14.06 5.80 -7.34
CA ARG A 83 -12.65 5.46 -7.10
C ARG A 83 -12.51 4.26 -6.19
N LYS A 84 -13.31 4.18 -5.12
CA LYS A 84 -13.34 3.04 -4.21
C LYS A 84 -13.71 1.74 -4.93
N GLY A 85 -14.72 1.78 -5.82
CA GLY A 85 -15.13 0.63 -6.62
C GLY A 85 -14.05 0.18 -7.61
N ILE A 86 -13.36 1.13 -8.26
CA ILE A 86 -12.26 0.85 -9.17
C ILE A 86 -11.06 0.23 -8.42
N TYR A 87 -10.67 0.81 -7.30
CA TYR A 87 -9.55 0.29 -6.51
C TYR A 87 -9.84 -1.05 -5.83
N ALA A 88 -11.11 -1.37 -5.54
CA ALA A 88 -11.49 -2.72 -5.11
C ALA A 88 -11.17 -3.77 -6.20
N GLN A 89 -11.52 -3.48 -7.46
CA GLN A 89 -11.17 -4.35 -8.59
C GLN A 89 -9.65 -4.43 -8.82
N ALA A 90 -8.93 -3.32 -8.61
CA ALA A 90 -7.47 -3.34 -8.69
C ALA A 90 -6.84 -4.22 -7.61
N LEU A 91 -7.38 -4.22 -6.39
CA LEU A 91 -6.94 -5.12 -5.31
C LEU A 91 -7.19 -6.59 -5.65
N ASP A 92 -8.33 -6.91 -6.28
CA ASP A 92 -8.59 -8.28 -6.76
C ASP A 92 -7.53 -8.72 -7.77
N LYS A 93 -7.11 -7.83 -8.68
CA LYS A 93 -6.01 -8.11 -9.62
C LYS A 93 -4.65 -8.27 -8.95
N ILE A 94 -4.36 -7.53 -7.90
CA ILE A 94 -3.13 -7.71 -7.10
C ILE A 94 -3.14 -9.08 -6.43
N MET A 95 -4.28 -9.51 -5.88
CA MET A 95 -4.43 -10.84 -5.29
C MET A 95 -4.32 -11.96 -6.33
N GLU A 96 -4.89 -11.77 -7.53
CA GLU A 96 -4.76 -12.70 -8.66
C GLU A 96 -3.29 -12.84 -9.11
N PHE A 97 -2.57 -11.73 -9.18
CA PHE A 97 -1.14 -11.70 -9.53
C PHE A 97 -0.26 -12.37 -8.48
N ALA A 98 -0.68 -12.38 -7.21
CA ALA A 98 -0.08 -13.11 -6.09
C ALA A 98 1.42 -12.82 -5.84
N VAL A 99 1.89 -11.61 -6.16
CA VAL A 99 3.29 -11.21 -5.90
C VAL A 99 3.53 -10.80 -4.46
N GLU A 100 2.47 -10.59 -3.71
CA GLU A 100 2.50 -10.17 -2.31
C GLU A 100 1.45 -10.92 -1.50
N MET A 101 1.81 -11.34 -0.29
CA MET A 101 0.92 -11.97 0.65
C MET A 101 0.79 -11.11 1.91
N PRO A 102 -0.28 -10.33 2.06
CA PRO A 102 -0.54 -9.58 3.29
C PRO A 102 -0.65 -10.52 4.49
N THR A 103 0.09 -10.24 5.54
CA THR A 103 0.13 -11.09 6.74
C THR A 103 -0.59 -10.46 7.92
N TYR A 104 -0.23 -9.22 8.27
CA TYR A 104 -0.86 -8.48 9.37
C TYR A 104 -0.63 -6.98 9.24
N GLN A 105 -1.48 -6.22 9.89
CA GLN A 105 -1.29 -4.79 10.13
C GLN A 105 -1.06 -4.56 11.61
N ARG A 106 0.01 -3.83 11.95
CA ARG A 106 0.29 -3.46 13.33
C ARG A 106 -0.62 -2.31 13.76
N ASN A 107 -1.21 -2.43 14.94
CA ASN A 107 -1.93 -1.32 15.56
C ASN A 107 -0.95 -0.33 16.19
N ASP A 108 -1.23 0.94 16.08
CA ASP A 108 -0.52 1.96 16.84
C ASP A 108 -0.86 1.87 18.32
N MET A 109 0.15 2.03 19.15
CA MET A 109 0.00 2.06 20.60
C MET A 109 0.44 3.42 21.14
N SER A 110 -0.39 3.99 22.02
CA SER A 110 -0.06 5.20 22.76
C SER A 110 -0.11 4.90 24.24
N ALA A 111 0.95 5.24 24.95
CA ALA A 111 1.01 5.14 26.42
C ALA A 111 1.07 6.53 27.04
N TYR A 112 0.24 6.78 28.02
CA TYR A 112 0.16 8.06 28.73
C TYR A 112 -0.24 7.87 30.20
N ASN A 113 0.02 8.88 31.03
CA ASN A 113 -0.34 8.84 32.44
C ASN A 113 -1.75 9.44 32.63
N LYS A 114 -2.72 8.61 32.97
CA LYS A 114 -4.12 8.98 33.22
C LYS A 114 -4.32 9.98 34.37
N ASN A 115 -3.37 10.05 35.30
CA ASN A 115 -3.44 11.00 36.42
C ASN A 115 -2.92 12.39 36.04
N VAL A 116 -2.32 12.51 34.84
CA VAL A 116 -1.71 13.77 34.36
C VAL A 116 -2.51 14.36 33.22
N LEU A 117 -2.95 13.52 32.28
CA LEU A 117 -3.66 13.99 31.09
C LEU A 117 -5.17 13.77 31.23
N ASP A 118 -5.93 14.76 30.80
CA ASP A 118 -7.38 14.65 30.70
C ASP A 118 -7.78 13.94 29.41
N GLU A 119 -8.25 12.70 29.52
CA GLU A 119 -8.64 11.85 28.41
C GLU A 119 -9.77 12.46 27.55
N SER A 120 -10.62 13.31 28.13
CA SER A 120 -11.73 13.95 27.43
C SER A 120 -11.27 14.98 26.39
N THR A 121 -10.02 15.45 26.52
CA THR A 121 -9.39 16.44 25.63
C THR A 121 -8.52 15.79 24.55
N MET A 122 -8.43 14.48 24.54
CA MET A 122 -7.74 13.73 23.48
C MET A 122 -8.57 13.66 22.21
N THR A 123 -7.92 13.34 21.08
CA THR A 123 -8.62 13.13 19.80
C THR A 123 -9.77 12.12 19.97
N PRO A 124 -11.03 12.51 19.69
CA PRO A 124 -12.18 11.63 19.82
C PRO A 124 -12.03 10.34 19.03
N ALA A 125 -12.57 9.23 19.52
CA ALA A 125 -12.46 7.93 18.85
C ALA A 125 -13.04 7.93 17.44
N SER A 126 -14.10 8.72 17.19
CA SER A 126 -14.73 8.90 15.88
C SER A 126 -13.86 9.60 14.85
N GLU A 127 -12.83 10.31 15.28
CA GLU A 127 -11.92 11.05 14.41
C GLU A 127 -10.56 10.37 14.25
N ARG A 128 -10.32 9.27 14.97
CA ARG A 128 -9.06 8.53 14.88
C ARG A 128 -8.97 7.75 13.58
N SER A 129 -7.80 7.80 12.99
CA SER A 129 -7.46 7.09 11.75
C SER A 129 -5.97 6.71 11.80
N PRO A 130 -5.44 5.94 10.84
CA PRO A 130 -3.99 5.72 10.73
C PRO A 130 -3.15 6.99 10.63
N TYR A 131 -3.78 8.12 10.29
CA TYR A 131 -3.12 9.43 10.13
C TYR A 131 -3.49 10.44 11.22
N ASN A 132 -4.45 10.12 12.06
CA ASN A 132 -4.96 10.98 13.13
C ASN A 132 -5.04 10.17 14.43
N GLY A 133 -3.93 10.11 15.13
CA GLY A 133 -3.79 9.32 16.35
C GLY A 133 -4.40 9.97 17.58
N LEU A 134 -4.27 9.30 18.73
CA LEU A 134 -4.80 9.73 20.03
C LEU A 134 -4.35 11.14 20.44
N LEU A 135 -3.12 11.51 20.13
CA LEU A 135 -2.49 12.77 20.53
C LEU A 135 -2.27 13.74 19.36
N SER A 136 -3.03 13.60 18.27
CA SER A 136 -2.83 14.45 17.08
C SER A 136 -3.20 15.92 17.32
N ARG A 137 -4.04 16.20 18.31
CA ARG A 137 -4.48 17.54 18.69
C ARG A 137 -3.80 17.99 20.00
N LEU A 138 -2.46 18.06 20.02
CA LEU A 138 -1.70 18.44 21.22
C LEU A 138 -2.11 19.82 21.79
N TRP A 139 -2.59 20.72 20.95
CA TRP A 139 -3.03 22.07 21.37
C TRP A 139 -4.38 22.08 22.12
N GLU A 140 -5.16 20.99 22.04
CA GLU A 140 -6.42 20.83 22.78
C GLU A 140 -6.23 20.03 24.07
N LEU A 141 -5.06 19.43 24.26
CA LEU A 141 -4.78 18.53 25.35
C LEU A 141 -4.59 19.31 26.65
N ASN A 142 -5.35 18.96 27.68
CA ASN A 142 -5.27 19.57 29.00
C ASN A 142 -4.69 18.61 30.05
N TYR A 143 -4.13 19.20 31.09
CA TYR A 143 -3.81 18.49 32.31
C TYR A 143 -5.08 18.29 33.15
N ARG A 144 -5.08 17.21 33.92
CA ARG A 144 -6.14 16.85 34.85
C ARG A 144 -6.04 17.63 36.14
#